data_876cc1f1334122b233e626050dd0c9a4
#
_entry.id   876cc1f1334122b233e626050dd0c9a4
#
_cell.length_a   1.000
_cell.length_b   1.000
_cell.length_c   1.000
_cell.angle_alpha   90.00
_cell.angle_beta   90.00
_cell.angle_gamma   90.00
#
_symmetry.space_group_name_H-M   'P 1'
#
loop_
_entity.id
_entity.type
_entity.pdbx_description
1 polymer ?
#
loop_
_entity_poly.entity_id
_entity_poly.type
_entity_poly.pdbx_seq_one_letter_code
_entity_poly.pdbx_strand_id
1 'polypeptide(L)'
;MRPAVEADGAVGAGVDPARAPTVPIRPLRFRELLDEPFALIQAHIRALAALGACVLVLAVAVVLAVTGVVSHLTDGSDAGTAWAVVLATAVCLWSLRLVLRGATVAMALADFEGVGLGAGAALRRAAKHAGPLLLAQVMFSLTGIGVLVVGSLLIITYPLALIWLAHVRARRFVTEPVIIGEHAEFGAAVARSKHLVDGANWTIGGLWLTQRVIFTVLAVPLFGIPFYLSDFSGTHRWAVITLLVSGLLLVVTVSEIVEATSRAICYIDRRCAREGMDIRVPGDSR
;
A
#
# COMPACT_ATOMS: atom_id res chain seq x y z
N MET A 1 18.00 -27.39 47.56
CA MET A 1 16.94 -26.39 47.35
C MET A 1 17.41 -25.40 46.29
N ARG A 2 16.83 -25.47 45.07
CA ARG A 2 17.03 -24.50 44.01
C ARG A 2 15.78 -23.63 43.94
N PRO A 3 15.87 -22.30 43.92
CA PRO A 3 14.71 -21.46 43.71
C PRO A 3 14.23 -21.56 42.24
N ALA A 4 12.93 -21.77 42.06
CA ALA A 4 12.25 -21.68 40.79
C ALA A 4 12.27 -20.22 40.33
N VAL A 5 12.84 -19.97 39.13
CA VAL A 5 12.72 -18.70 38.42
C VAL A 5 11.38 -18.76 37.69
N GLU A 6 10.42 -17.99 38.14
CA GLU A 6 9.19 -17.70 37.43
C GLU A 6 9.57 -17.01 36.11
N ALA A 7 9.28 -17.70 35.00
CA ALA A 7 9.40 -17.13 33.65
C ALA A 7 8.19 -16.24 33.42
N ASP A 8 8.41 -14.94 33.51
CA ASP A 8 7.48 -13.89 33.16
C ASP A 8 7.16 -13.99 31.64
N GLY A 9 5.86 -14.11 31.35
CA GLY A 9 5.36 -14.42 30.01
C GLY A 9 5.45 -13.27 29.02
N ALA A 10 6.66 -12.97 28.56
CA ALA A 10 6.82 -12.23 27.31
C ALA A 10 6.56 -13.18 26.14
N VAL A 11 5.39 -13.07 25.50
CA VAL A 11 5.13 -13.68 24.20
C VAL A 11 6.05 -12.99 23.16
N GLY A 12 7.31 -13.38 23.18
CA GLY A 12 8.25 -13.09 22.11
C GLY A 12 7.80 -13.84 20.86
N ALA A 13 7.58 -13.13 19.78
CA ALA A 13 7.44 -13.73 18.45
C ALA A 13 8.73 -14.50 18.17
N GLY A 14 8.71 -15.81 18.44
CA GLY A 14 9.87 -16.69 18.25
C GLY A 14 10.20 -16.74 16.76
N VAL A 15 11.44 -16.46 16.43
CA VAL A 15 11.99 -16.77 15.11
C VAL A 15 11.92 -18.29 14.96
N ASP A 16 11.09 -18.79 14.05
CA ASP A 16 11.06 -20.19 13.69
C ASP A 16 12.18 -20.46 12.68
N PRO A 17 13.30 -21.09 13.08
CA PRO A 17 14.42 -21.32 12.18
C PRO A 17 14.10 -22.29 11.03
N ALA A 18 12.95 -22.93 11.05
CA ALA A 18 12.49 -23.85 10.00
C ALA A 18 11.62 -23.14 8.94
N ARG A 19 11.23 -21.88 9.14
CA ARG A 19 10.37 -21.16 8.20
C ARG A 19 11.20 -20.43 7.15
N ALA A 20 11.34 -21.05 5.99
CA ALA A 20 11.93 -20.39 4.83
C ALA A 20 11.07 -19.20 4.39
N PRO A 21 11.66 -18.07 3.96
CA PRO A 21 10.91 -16.94 3.43
C PRO A 21 10.08 -17.36 2.21
N THR A 22 8.88 -16.82 2.07
CA THR A 22 7.95 -17.16 0.99
C THR A 22 8.52 -16.80 -0.38
N VAL A 23 9.30 -15.71 -0.45
CA VAL A 23 9.92 -15.20 -1.68
C VAL A 23 11.43 -15.44 -1.62
N PRO A 24 12.08 -15.89 -2.72
CA PRO A 24 13.52 -16.15 -2.73
C PRO A 24 14.33 -14.87 -2.53
N ILE A 25 15.33 -14.94 -1.63
CA ILE A 25 16.27 -13.82 -1.37
C ILE A 25 17.37 -13.89 -2.43
N ARG A 26 17.13 -13.24 -3.58
CA ARG A 26 18.06 -13.10 -4.70
C ARG A 26 17.62 -11.95 -5.61
N PRO A 27 18.47 -11.46 -6.53
CA PRO A 27 18.03 -10.53 -7.57
C PRO A 27 16.96 -11.16 -8.46
N LEU A 28 15.86 -10.43 -8.67
CA LEU A 28 14.67 -10.90 -9.37
C LEU A 28 14.57 -10.30 -10.77
N ARG A 29 13.99 -11.06 -11.72
CA ARG A 29 13.65 -10.55 -13.05
C ARG A 29 12.34 -9.77 -13.01
N PHE A 30 12.08 -8.94 -14.01
CA PHE A 30 10.87 -8.10 -14.08
C PHE A 30 9.57 -8.89 -13.95
N ARG A 31 9.46 -10.07 -14.58
CA ARG A 31 8.27 -10.95 -14.45
C ARG A 31 8.11 -11.45 -13.02
N GLU A 32 9.20 -11.85 -12.39
CA GLU A 32 9.20 -12.29 -10.99
C GLU A 32 8.74 -11.16 -10.06
N LEU A 33 9.20 -9.92 -10.30
CA LEU A 33 8.74 -8.74 -9.53
C LEU A 33 7.23 -8.47 -9.68
N LEU A 34 6.60 -8.93 -10.77
CA LEU A 34 5.15 -8.86 -10.96
C LEU A 34 4.40 -10.00 -10.26
N ASP A 35 4.99 -11.20 -10.25
CA ASP A 35 4.33 -12.43 -9.79
C ASP A 35 4.53 -12.68 -8.27
N GLU A 36 5.71 -12.42 -7.73
CA GLU A 36 6.05 -12.68 -6.33
C GLU A 36 5.19 -11.91 -5.30
N PRO A 37 4.70 -10.70 -5.56
CA PRO A 37 3.75 -10.04 -4.66
C PRO A 37 2.51 -10.89 -4.39
N PHE A 38 2.02 -11.61 -5.38
CA PHE A 38 0.84 -12.46 -5.22
C PHE A 38 1.16 -13.72 -4.42
N ALA A 39 2.36 -14.30 -4.55
CA ALA A 39 2.79 -15.42 -3.71
C ALA A 39 2.84 -15.03 -2.23
N LEU A 40 3.42 -13.86 -1.92
CA LEU A 40 3.47 -13.34 -0.55
C LEU A 40 2.07 -12.98 -0.01
N ILE A 41 1.20 -12.40 -0.84
CA ILE A 41 -0.19 -12.14 -0.47
C ILE A 41 -0.93 -13.45 -0.18
N GLN A 42 -0.75 -14.49 -0.99
CA GLN A 42 -1.37 -15.81 -0.77
C GLN A 42 -0.91 -16.44 0.54
N ALA A 43 0.37 -16.35 0.88
CA ALA A 43 0.91 -16.85 2.14
C ALA A 43 0.28 -16.17 3.36
N HIS A 44 -0.08 -14.90 3.25
CA HIS A 44 -0.66 -14.10 4.33
C HIS A 44 -2.12 -13.70 4.10
N ILE A 45 -2.83 -14.40 3.19
CA ILE A 45 -4.16 -14.00 2.68
C ILE A 45 -5.18 -13.73 3.79
N ARG A 46 -5.22 -14.56 4.84
CA ARG A 46 -6.19 -14.40 5.94
C ARG A 46 -5.96 -13.09 6.72
N ALA A 47 -4.71 -12.77 7.02
CA ALA A 47 -4.36 -11.57 7.77
C ALA A 47 -4.57 -10.30 6.93
N LEU A 48 -4.15 -10.32 5.65
CA LEU A 48 -4.31 -9.20 4.72
C LEU A 48 -5.77 -8.96 4.35
N ALA A 49 -6.55 -10.04 4.11
CA ALA A 49 -7.97 -9.93 3.82
C ALA A 49 -8.75 -9.39 5.03
N ALA A 50 -8.46 -9.87 6.25
CA ALA A 50 -9.10 -9.37 7.46
C ALA A 50 -8.77 -7.89 7.70
N LEU A 51 -7.51 -7.49 7.55
CA LEU A 51 -7.09 -6.10 7.68
C LEU A 51 -7.75 -5.22 6.60
N GLY A 52 -7.69 -5.65 5.34
CA GLY A 52 -8.28 -4.94 4.21
C GLY A 52 -9.78 -4.79 4.36
N ALA A 53 -10.49 -5.86 4.72
CA ALA A 53 -11.93 -5.82 4.94
C ALA A 53 -12.32 -4.89 6.11
N CYS A 54 -11.59 -4.97 7.23
CA CYS A 54 -11.85 -4.11 8.39
C CYS A 54 -11.70 -2.62 8.03
N VAL A 55 -10.58 -2.26 7.38
CA VAL A 55 -10.32 -0.87 6.98
C VAL A 55 -11.30 -0.40 5.90
N LEU A 56 -11.65 -1.28 4.95
CA LEU A 56 -12.63 -0.99 3.90
C LEU A 56 -14.01 -0.71 4.49
N VAL A 57 -14.52 -1.60 5.33
CA VAL A 57 -15.86 -1.45 5.96
C VAL A 57 -15.91 -0.16 6.79
N LEU A 58 -14.86 0.10 7.58
CA LEU A 58 -14.78 1.34 8.35
C LEU A 58 -14.79 2.58 7.45
N ALA A 59 -14.01 2.58 6.36
CA ALA A 59 -13.95 3.69 5.42
C ALA A 59 -15.29 3.94 4.74
N VAL A 60 -15.96 2.88 4.26
CA VAL A 60 -17.31 2.98 3.67
C VAL A 60 -18.30 3.54 4.69
N ALA A 61 -18.30 3.01 5.92
CA ALA A 61 -19.19 3.48 6.96
C ALA A 61 -18.99 4.97 7.28
N VAL A 62 -17.74 5.42 7.37
CA VAL A 62 -17.41 6.84 7.61
C VAL A 62 -17.89 7.71 6.45
N VAL A 63 -17.63 7.33 5.20
CA VAL A 63 -18.08 8.10 4.03
C VAL A 63 -19.59 8.23 4.01
N LEU A 64 -20.31 7.12 4.22
CA LEU A 64 -21.78 7.14 4.22
C LEU A 64 -22.36 7.95 5.40
N ALA A 65 -21.75 7.83 6.59
CA ALA A 65 -22.17 8.60 7.75
C ALA A 65 -21.98 10.11 7.55
N VAL A 66 -20.79 10.52 7.08
CA VAL A 66 -20.50 11.95 6.80
C VAL A 66 -21.43 12.49 5.72
N THR A 67 -21.60 11.72 4.64
CA THR A 67 -22.50 12.11 3.54
C THR A 67 -23.95 12.23 4.01
N GLY A 68 -24.42 11.29 4.85
CA GLY A 68 -25.76 11.33 5.43
C GLY A 68 -25.99 12.55 6.32
N VAL A 69 -25.03 12.84 7.21
CA VAL A 69 -25.08 14.01 8.09
C VAL A 69 -25.13 15.32 7.27
N VAL A 70 -24.22 15.47 6.30
CA VAL A 70 -24.18 16.68 5.46
C VAL A 70 -25.46 16.82 4.63
N SER A 71 -25.96 15.73 4.04
CA SER A 71 -27.22 15.74 3.29
C SER A 71 -28.39 16.21 4.18
N HIS A 72 -28.43 15.74 5.43
CA HIS A 72 -29.47 16.16 6.39
C HIS A 72 -29.33 17.66 6.75
N LEU A 73 -28.11 18.12 7.00
CA LEU A 73 -27.83 19.53 7.37
C LEU A 73 -28.06 20.52 6.21
N THR A 74 -28.04 20.03 4.97
CA THR A 74 -28.22 20.85 3.76
C THR A 74 -29.59 20.64 3.10
N ASP A 75 -30.57 20.10 3.84
CA ASP A 75 -31.93 19.81 3.35
C ASP A 75 -31.93 18.98 2.05
N GLY A 76 -30.98 18.04 1.92
CA GLY A 76 -30.86 17.18 0.74
C GLY A 76 -30.24 17.84 -0.49
N SER A 77 -29.56 18.98 -0.34
CA SER A 77 -28.86 19.67 -1.44
C SER A 77 -27.95 18.73 -2.23
N ASP A 78 -28.09 18.71 -3.57
CA ASP A 78 -27.27 17.90 -4.45
C ASP A 78 -25.80 18.30 -4.39
N ALA A 79 -25.50 19.59 -4.40
CA ALA A 79 -24.12 20.08 -4.30
C ALA A 79 -23.51 19.74 -2.95
N GLY A 80 -24.22 19.93 -1.83
CA GLY A 80 -23.75 19.58 -0.50
C GLY A 80 -23.43 18.09 -0.37
N THR A 81 -24.32 17.24 -0.82
CA THR A 81 -24.13 15.78 -0.82
C THR A 81 -22.97 15.35 -1.71
N ALA A 82 -22.83 15.90 -2.93
CA ALA A 82 -21.75 15.57 -3.84
C ALA A 82 -20.36 15.95 -3.26
N TRP A 83 -20.23 17.15 -2.69
CA TRP A 83 -19.00 17.56 -2.04
C TRP A 83 -18.69 16.72 -0.81
N ALA A 84 -19.66 16.36 -0.01
CA ALA A 84 -19.46 15.48 1.15
C ALA A 84 -18.94 14.12 0.72
N VAL A 85 -19.53 13.49 -0.31
CA VAL A 85 -19.05 12.19 -0.85
C VAL A 85 -17.61 12.32 -1.33
N VAL A 86 -17.30 13.32 -2.15
CA VAL A 86 -15.95 13.50 -2.73
C VAL A 86 -14.89 13.72 -1.65
N LEU A 87 -15.13 14.65 -0.73
CA LEU A 87 -14.16 15.00 0.32
C LEU A 87 -14.01 13.86 1.33
N ALA A 88 -15.11 13.26 1.81
CA ALA A 88 -15.03 12.13 2.73
C ALA A 88 -14.33 10.93 2.09
N THR A 89 -14.64 10.62 0.83
CA THR A 89 -13.96 9.54 0.09
C THR A 89 -12.48 9.83 -0.08
N ALA A 90 -12.09 11.06 -0.42
CA ALA A 90 -10.68 11.43 -0.58
C ALA A 90 -9.89 11.27 0.73
N VAL A 91 -10.46 11.71 1.86
CA VAL A 91 -9.84 11.57 3.19
C VAL A 91 -9.73 10.10 3.59
N CYS A 92 -10.81 9.33 3.39
CA CYS A 92 -10.81 7.88 3.69
C CYS A 92 -9.82 7.12 2.82
N LEU A 93 -9.74 7.41 1.51
CA LEU A 93 -8.74 6.83 0.60
C LEU A 93 -7.31 7.12 1.05
N TRP A 94 -7.04 8.36 1.45
CA TRP A 94 -5.72 8.77 1.90
C TRP A 94 -5.32 8.04 3.19
N SER A 95 -6.23 7.98 4.17
CA SER A 95 -6.02 7.27 5.44
C SER A 95 -5.89 5.76 5.26
N LEU A 96 -6.75 5.15 4.43
CA LEU A 96 -6.72 3.74 4.08
C LEU A 96 -5.36 3.34 3.49
N ARG A 97 -4.84 4.15 2.56
CA ARG A 97 -3.52 3.92 1.97
C ARG A 97 -2.41 3.93 3.02
N LEU A 98 -2.42 4.89 3.93
CA LEU A 98 -1.42 4.98 4.99
C LEU A 98 -1.40 3.73 5.86
N VAL A 99 -2.58 3.30 6.32
CA VAL A 99 -2.74 2.15 7.21
C VAL A 99 -2.36 0.84 6.51
N LEU A 100 -2.94 0.59 5.34
CA LEU A 100 -2.69 -0.67 4.61
C LEU A 100 -1.24 -0.78 4.16
N ARG A 101 -0.66 0.30 3.64
CA ARG A 101 0.73 0.32 3.20
C ARG A 101 1.68 0.01 4.33
N GLY A 102 1.56 0.72 5.45
CA GLY A 102 2.42 0.50 6.61
C GLY A 102 2.32 -0.92 7.16
N ALA A 103 1.11 -1.42 7.36
CA ALA A 103 0.88 -2.76 7.90
C ALA A 103 1.32 -3.88 6.93
N THR A 104 1.03 -3.74 5.63
CA THR A 104 1.43 -4.73 4.62
C THR A 104 2.95 -4.80 4.46
N VAL A 105 3.64 -3.65 4.41
CA VAL A 105 5.11 -3.61 4.37
C VAL A 105 5.71 -4.22 5.63
N ALA A 106 5.17 -3.91 6.82
CA ALA A 106 5.65 -4.49 8.08
C ALA A 106 5.48 -6.02 8.12
N MET A 107 4.37 -6.53 7.57
CA MET A 107 4.10 -7.98 7.46
C MET A 107 5.05 -8.65 6.48
N ALA A 108 5.25 -8.05 5.30
CA ALA A 108 6.15 -8.55 4.28
C ALA A 108 7.61 -8.61 4.77
N LEU A 109 8.09 -7.56 5.43
CA LEU A 109 9.44 -7.55 6.01
C LEU A 109 9.63 -8.62 7.08
N ALA A 110 8.61 -8.84 7.92
CA ALA A 110 8.65 -9.89 8.93
C ALA A 110 8.73 -11.31 8.32
N ASP A 111 8.07 -11.54 7.20
CA ASP A 111 8.18 -12.81 6.46
C ASP A 111 9.63 -13.07 6.01
N PHE A 112 10.32 -12.04 5.49
CA PHE A 112 11.74 -12.14 5.15
C PHE A 112 12.65 -12.34 6.36
N GLU A 113 12.24 -11.88 7.54
CA GLU A 113 12.93 -12.11 8.82
C GLU A 113 12.62 -13.51 9.40
N GLY A 114 11.77 -14.32 8.74
CA GLY A 114 11.31 -15.62 9.24
C GLY A 114 10.30 -15.52 10.40
N VAL A 115 9.71 -14.35 10.61
CA VAL A 115 8.77 -14.07 11.70
C VAL A 115 7.34 -14.00 11.15
N GLY A 116 6.45 -14.83 11.65
CA GLY A 116 5.02 -14.77 11.33
C GLY A 116 4.33 -13.62 12.07
N LEU A 117 3.96 -12.54 11.39
CA LEU A 117 3.22 -11.44 12.00
C LEU A 117 1.72 -11.49 11.63
N GLY A 118 0.86 -11.46 12.66
CA GLY A 118 -0.57 -11.20 12.47
C GLY A 118 -0.86 -9.73 12.17
N ALA A 119 -2.04 -9.42 11.60
CA ALA A 119 -2.45 -8.09 11.19
C ALA A 119 -2.30 -7.01 12.29
N GLY A 120 -2.71 -7.31 13.53
CA GLY A 120 -2.60 -6.37 14.64
C GLY A 120 -1.15 -6.08 15.05
N ALA A 121 -0.25 -7.08 14.99
CA ALA A 121 1.17 -6.90 15.28
C ALA A 121 1.86 -6.09 14.17
N ALA A 122 1.53 -6.36 12.91
CA ALA A 122 2.01 -5.60 11.77
C ALA A 122 1.60 -4.12 11.85
N LEU A 123 0.33 -3.86 12.21
CA LEU A 123 -0.16 -2.50 12.41
C LEU A 123 0.58 -1.79 13.55
N ARG A 124 0.81 -2.46 14.68
CA ARG A 124 1.62 -1.91 15.79
C ARG A 124 3.07 -1.63 15.39
N ARG A 125 3.68 -2.53 14.57
CA ARG A 125 5.04 -2.32 14.05
C ARG A 125 5.07 -1.07 13.15
N ALA A 126 4.12 -0.91 12.24
CA ALA A 126 4.00 0.27 11.38
C ALA A 126 3.73 1.55 12.20
N ALA A 127 2.86 1.48 13.22
CA ALA A 127 2.51 2.63 14.06
C ALA A 127 3.69 3.21 14.83
N LYS A 128 4.71 2.41 15.18
CA LYS A 128 5.96 2.91 15.78
C LYS A 128 6.69 3.91 14.87
N HIS A 129 6.47 3.83 13.56
CA HIS A 129 7.07 4.69 12.55
C HIS A 129 6.05 5.63 11.89
N ALA A 130 4.93 5.93 12.60
CA ALA A 130 3.82 6.71 12.03
C ALA A 130 4.26 8.09 11.53
N GLY A 131 5.13 8.81 12.24
CA GLY A 131 5.62 10.13 11.84
C GLY A 131 6.33 10.12 10.48
N PRO A 132 7.42 9.35 10.31
CA PRO A 132 8.11 9.23 9.02
C PRO A 132 7.21 8.68 7.89
N LEU A 133 6.31 7.73 8.17
CA LEU A 133 5.37 7.19 7.19
C LEU A 133 4.33 8.23 6.75
N LEU A 134 3.80 9.00 7.70
CA LEU A 134 2.88 10.09 7.43
C LEU A 134 3.54 11.15 6.53
N LEU A 135 4.78 11.54 6.87
CA LEU A 135 5.54 12.51 6.08
C LEU A 135 5.83 11.97 4.66
N ALA A 136 6.18 10.69 4.53
CA ALA A 136 6.32 10.04 3.23
C ALA A 136 5.03 10.11 2.43
N GLN A 137 3.88 9.77 3.03
CA GLN A 137 2.57 9.79 2.39
C GLN A 137 2.17 11.20 1.93
N VAL A 138 2.40 12.23 2.77
CA VAL A 138 2.15 13.64 2.43
C VAL A 138 3.03 14.06 1.24
N MET A 139 4.34 13.81 1.31
CA MET A 139 5.27 14.16 0.23
C MET A 139 4.96 13.45 -1.09
N PHE A 140 4.55 12.17 -1.04
CA PHE A 140 4.09 11.44 -2.21
C PHE A 140 2.80 12.00 -2.80
N SER A 141 1.85 12.40 -1.94
CA SER A 141 0.59 12.99 -2.37
C SER A 141 0.82 14.34 -3.04
N LEU A 142 1.59 15.23 -2.41
CA LEU A 142 1.92 16.54 -2.95
C LEU A 142 2.68 16.44 -4.29
N THR A 143 3.67 15.55 -4.38
CA THR A 143 4.40 15.31 -5.63
C THR A 143 3.46 14.78 -6.72
N GLY A 144 2.57 13.85 -6.38
CA GLY A 144 1.61 13.29 -7.34
C GLY A 144 0.62 14.34 -7.84
N ILE A 145 0.04 15.13 -6.94
CA ILE A 145 -0.89 16.21 -7.29
C ILE A 145 -0.17 17.25 -8.16
N GLY A 146 1.04 17.70 -7.76
CA GLY A 146 1.80 18.68 -8.52
C GLY A 146 2.09 18.24 -9.95
N VAL A 147 2.56 17.01 -10.14
CA VAL A 147 2.85 16.47 -11.49
C VAL A 147 1.57 16.35 -12.32
N LEU A 148 0.47 15.88 -11.72
CA LEU A 148 -0.80 15.71 -12.44
C LEU A 148 -1.44 17.05 -12.79
N VAL A 149 -1.40 18.05 -11.89
CA VAL A 149 -1.91 19.40 -12.17
C VAL A 149 -1.15 20.04 -13.32
N VAL A 150 0.19 19.98 -13.29
CA VAL A 150 1.00 20.50 -14.40
C VAL A 150 0.74 19.73 -15.71
N GLY A 151 0.62 18.40 -15.62
CA GLY A 151 0.35 17.56 -16.78
C GLY A 151 -1.06 17.70 -17.35
N SER A 152 -2.04 18.16 -16.57
CA SER A 152 -3.42 18.35 -17.01
C SER A 152 -3.65 19.68 -17.74
N LEU A 153 -2.70 20.60 -17.74
CA LEU A 153 -2.80 21.86 -18.47
C LEU A 153 -2.98 21.67 -19.99
N LEU A 154 -2.42 20.58 -20.51
CA LEU A 154 -2.64 20.14 -21.89
C LEU A 154 -2.94 18.64 -21.89
N ILE A 155 -4.08 18.22 -22.43
CA ILE A 155 -4.48 16.80 -22.49
C ILE A 155 -3.41 15.94 -23.18
N ILE A 156 -2.70 16.48 -24.16
CA ILE A 156 -1.62 15.80 -24.91
C ILE A 156 -0.41 15.50 -24.00
N THR A 157 -0.16 16.28 -22.96
CA THR A 157 0.99 16.10 -22.05
C THR A 157 0.69 15.13 -20.92
N TYR A 158 -0.56 14.71 -20.75
CA TYR A 158 -0.95 13.81 -19.66
C TYR A 158 -0.22 12.44 -19.67
N PRO A 159 -0.06 11.74 -20.83
CA PRO A 159 0.74 10.51 -20.88
C PRO A 159 2.21 10.73 -20.47
N LEU A 160 2.80 11.85 -20.90
CA LEU A 160 4.18 12.20 -20.53
C LEU A 160 4.29 12.50 -19.03
N ALA A 161 3.29 13.18 -18.44
CA ALA A 161 3.23 13.42 -17.01
C ALA A 161 3.11 12.12 -16.21
N LEU A 162 2.37 11.12 -16.69
CA LEU A 162 2.29 9.80 -16.06
C LEU A 162 3.63 9.06 -16.10
N ILE A 163 4.35 9.10 -17.22
CA ILE A 163 5.68 8.50 -17.37
C ILE A 163 6.66 9.20 -16.42
N TRP A 164 6.62 10.52 -16.36
CA TRP A 164 7.46 11.29 -15.43
C TRP A 164 7.11 10.99 -13.98
N LEU A 165 5.83 10.92 -13.65
CA LEU A 165 5.38 10.53 -12.32
C LEU A 165 5.88 9.12 -11.94
N ALA A 166 5.83 8.17 -12.88
CA ALA A 166 6.36 6.82 -12.67
C ALA A 166 7.87 6.87 -12.35
N HIS A 167 8.66 7.65 -13.08
CA HIS A 167 10.08 7.84 -12.82
C HIS A 167 10.36 8.46 -11.45
N VAL A 168 9.64 9.53 -11.09
CA VAL A 168 9.79 10.20 -9.79
C VAL A 168 9.39 9.26 -8.64
N ARG A 169 8.32 8.47 -8.82
CA ARG A 169 7.86 7.48 -7.84
C ARG A 169 8.84 6.30 -7.72
N ALA A 170 9.44 5.85 -8.80
CA ALA A 170 10.44 4.78 -8.78
C ALA A 170 11.60 5.10 -7.82
N ARG A 171 12.12 6.32 -7.87
CA ARG A 171 13.23 6.78 -7.00
C ARG A 171 12.93 6.77 -5.50
N ARG A 172 11.66 6.74 -5.13
CA ARG A 172 11.18 6.73 -3.73
C ARG A 172 10.37 5.47 -3.41
N PHE A 173 10.41 4.46 -4.29
CA PHE A 173 9.53 3.31 -4.22
C PHE A 173 9.75 2.47 -2.97
N VAL A 174 10.99 2.34 -2.53
CA VAL A 174 11.36 1.52 -1.37
C VAL A 174 11.53 2.35 -0.07
N THR A 175 11.03 3.59 -0.04
CA THR A 175 11.18 4.47 1.14
C THR A 175 10.49 3.88 2.38
N GLU A 176 9.27 3.36 2.26
CA GLU A 176 8.54 2.81 3.41
C GLU A 176 9.18 1.51 3.95
N PRO A 177 9.63 0.55 3.13
CA PRO A 177 10.41 -0.57 3.61
C PRO A 177 11.69 -0.15 4.35
N VAL A 178 12.39 0.89 3.88
CA VAL A 178 13.57 1.43 4.58
C VAL A 178 13.20 2.03 5.94
N ILE A 179 12.10 2.81 6.02
CA ILE A 179 11.62 3.37 7.29
C ILE A 179 11.34 2.26 8.31
N ILE A 180 10.63 1.21 7.91
CA ILE A 180 10.18 0.15 8.81
C ILE A 180 11.29 -0.87 9.11
N GLY A 181 12.10 -1.22 8.10
CA GLY A 181 13.15 -2.24 8.21
C GLY A 181 14.47 -1.71 8.79
N GLU A 182 14.87 -0.49 8.44
CA GLU A 182 16.11 0.12 8.90
C GLU A 182 15.89 1.16 10.02
N HIS A 183 14.63 1.37 10.46
CA HIS A 183 14.23 2.36 11.47
C HIS A 183 14.69 3.79 11.13
N ALA A 184 14.73 4.11 9.84
CA ALA A 184 15.31 5.35 9.35
C ALA A 184 14.29 6.51 9.43
N GLU A 185 14.79 7.72 9.68
CA GLU A 185 13.99 8.93 9.52
C GLU A 185 13.69 9.19 8.03
N PHE A 186 12.63 9.95 7.76
CA PHE A 186 12.15 10.18 6.39
C PHE A 186 13.24 10.67 5.42
N GLY A 187 14.06 11.64 5.82
CA GLY A 187 15.12 12.19 4.96
C GLY A 187 16.17 11.17 4.58
N ALA A 188 16.65 10.40 5.58
CA ALA A 188 17.62 9.32 5.41
C ALA A 188 17.01 8.18 4.56
N ALA A 189 15.74 7.81 4.81
CA ALA A 189 15.05 6.78 4.05
C ALA A 189 14.87 7.15 2.57
N VAL A 190 14.58 8.40 2.25
CA VAL A 190 14.51 8.89 0.86
C VAL A 190 15.88 8.85 0.18
N ALA A 191 16.96 9.27 0.86
CA ALA A 191 18.31 9.19 0.33
C ALA A 191 18.72 7.73 0.08
N ARG A 192 18.44 6.86 1.04
CA ARG A 192 18.68 5.42 0.96
C ARG A 192 17.90 4.77 -0.19
N SER A 193 16.60 5.09 -0.31
CA SER A 193 15.75 4.61 -1.40
C SER A 193 16.32 4.99 -2.77
N LYS A 194 16.75 6.24 -2.96
CA LYS A 194 17.37 6.70 -4.20
C LYS A 194 18.63 5.91 -4.52
N HIS A 195 19.48 5.65 -3.54
CA HIS A 195 20.70 4.88 -3.70
C HIS A 195 20.43 3.43 -4.10
N LEU A 196 19.48 2.76 -3.43
CA LEU A 196 19.12 1.36 -3.71
C LEU A 196 18.54 1.18 -5.12
N VAL A 197 17.68 2.11 -5.54
CA VAL A 197 16.95 2.03 -6.81
C VAL A 197 17.76 2.55 -8.01
N ASP A 198 18.87 3.23 -7.77
CA ASP A 198 19.72 3.77 -8.84
C ASP A 198 20.09 2.68 -9.87
N GLY A 199 20.00 3.00 -11.16
CA GLY A 199 20.15 2.04 -12.27
C GLY A 199 18.93 1.14 -12.54
N ALA A 200 17.92 1.07 -11.65
CA ALA A 200 16.70 0.27 -11.84
C ALA A 200 15.42 1.14 -11.93
N ASN A 201 15.55 2.45 -12.06
CA ASN A 201 14.43 3.40 -12.07
C ASN A 201 13.35 3.06 -13.10
N TRP A 202 13.74 2.66 -14.31
CA TRP A 202 12.79 2.31 -15.38
C TRP A 202 12.09 0.97 -15.13
N THR A 203 12.80 -0.01 -14.57
CA THR A 203 12.20 -1.31 -14.18
C THR A 203 11.14 -1.11 -13.11
N ILE A 204 11.47 -0.37 -12.05
CA ILE A 204 10.54 -0.12 -10.93
C ILE A 204 9.42 0.84 -11.36
N GLY A 205 9.72 1.86 -12.17
CA GLY A 205 8.71 2.75 -12.74
C GLY A 205 7.73 2.01 -13.65
N GLY A 206 8.25 1.10 -14.48
CA GLY A 206 7.46 0.20 -15.31
C GLY A 206 6.57 -0.74 -14.49
N LEU A 207 7.10 -1.33 -13.41
CA LEU A 207 6.33 -2.16 -12.47
C LEU A 207 5.16 -1.37 -11.88
N TRP A 208 5.43 -0.19 -11.35
CA TRP A 208 4.38 0.68 -10.79
C TRP A 208 3.33 1.05 -11.84
N LEU A 209 3.75 1.43 -13.05
CA LEU A 209 2.83 1.81 -14.12
C LEU A 209 1.97 0.62 -14.58
N THR A 210 2.57 -0.56 -14.74
CA THR A 210 1.85 -1.79 -15.11
C THR A 210 0.77 -2.11 -14.09
N GLN A 211 1.08 -2.07 -12.80
CA GLN A 211 0.09 -2.27 -11.74
C GLN A 211 -1.04 -1.24 -11.81
N ARG A 212 -0.73 0.05 -12.05
CA ARG A 212 -1.75 1.10 -12.19
C ARG A 212 -2.67 0.85 -13.39
N VAL A 213 -2.11 0.45 -14.52
CA VAL A 213 -2.91 0.12 -15.72
C VAL A 213 -3.84 -1.06 -15.44
N ILE A 214 -3.33 -2.15 -14.85
CA ILE A 214 -4.15 -3.33 -14.51
C ILE A 214 -5.33 -2.92 -13.61
N PHE A 215 -5.07 -2.21 -12.51
CA PHE A 215 -6.14 -1.83 -11.58
C PHE A 215 -7.09 -0.78 -12.18
N THR A 216 -6.63 0.08 -13.08
CA THR A 216 -7.49 1.01 -13.82
C THR A 216 -8.43 0.25 -14.76
N VAL A 217 -7.91 -0.73 -15.50
CA VAL A 217 -8.74 -1.58 -16.38
C VAL A 217 -9.78 -2.37 -15.58
N LEU A 218 -9.39 -2.94 -14.43
CA LEU A 218 -10.31 -3.64 -13.53
C LEU A 218 -11.37 -2.72 -12.91
N ALA A 219 -11.06 -1.44 -12.76
CA ALA A 219 -12.01 -0.45 -12.23
C ALA A 219 -13.11 -0.10 -13.23
N VAL A 220 -12.86 -0.18 -14.56
CA VAL A 220 -13.83 0.20 -15.59
C VAL A 220 -15.17 -0.51 -15.45
N PRO A 221 -15.26 -1.86 -15.40
CA PRO A 221 -16.55 -2.53 -15.22
C PRO A 221 -17.18 -2.23 -13.84
N LEU A 222 -16.35 -2.07 -12.80
CA LEU A 222 -16.81 -1.83 -11.44
C LEU A 222 -17.54 -0.49 -11.30
N PHE A 223 -17.18 0.51 -12.09
CA PHE A 223 -17.86 1.80 -12.16
C PHE A 223 -18.91 1.84 -13.27
N GLY A 224 -18.62 1.27 -14.43
CA GLY A 224 -19.51 1.29 -15.59
C GLY A 224 -20.83 0.56 -15.35
N ILE A 225 -20.80 -0.60 -14.68
CA ILE A 225 -22.01 -1.38 -14.40
C ILE A 225 -22.98 -0.62 -13.48
N PRO A 226 -22.61 -0.07 -12.33
CA PRO A 226 -23.51 0.70 -11.48
C PRO A 226 -24.08 1.93 -12.19
N PHE A 227 -23.30 2.65 -12.99
CA PHE A 227 -23.81 3.78 -13.79
C PHE A 227 -24.85 3.33 -14.80
N TYR A 228 -24.55 2.29 -15.58
CA TYR A 228 -25.49 1.76 -16.57
C TYR A 228 -26.79 1.27 -15.93
N LEU A 229 -26.72 0.53 -14.83
CA LEU A 229 -27.90 0.04 -14.11
C LEU A 229 -28.72 1.19 -13.50
N SER A 230 -28.07 2.24 -13.03
CA SER A 230 -28.73 3.43 -12.50
C SER A 230 -29.59 4.13 -13.55
N ASP A 231 -29.05 4.32 -14.75
CA ASP A 231 -29.79 4.95 -15.86
C ASP A 231 -30.96 4.10 -16.32
N PHE A 232 -30.80 2.78 -16.35
CA PHE A 232 -31.83 1.86 -16.81
C PHE A 232 -32.94 1.59 -15.78
N SER A 233 -32.64 1.54 -14.48
CA SER A 233 -33.55 1.13 -13.43
C SER A 233 -34.19 2.28 -12.66
N GLY A 234 -33.77 3.53 -12.90
CA GLY A 234 -34.19 4.69 -12.10
C GLY A 234 -33.83 4.56 -10.61
N THR A 235 -32.71 3.91 -10.32
CA THR A 235 -32.31 3.52 -8.98
C THR A 235 -32.07 4.74 -8.08
N HIS A 236 -32.42 4.61 -6.81
CA HIS A 236 -32.23 5.66 -5.81
C HIS A 236 -30.78 6.11 -5.70
N ARG A 237 -30.55 7.42 -5.65
CA ARG A 237 -29.25 8.10 -5.52
C ARG A 237 -28.32 7.47 -4.47
N TRP A 238 -28.85 7.06 -3.33
CA TRP A 238 -28.05 6.47 -2.24
C TRP A 238 -27.45 5.10 -2.59
N ALA A 239 -28.18 4.26 -3.31
CA ALA A 239 -27.67 2.96 -3.76
C ALA A 239 -26.50 3.13 -4.72
N VAL A 240 -26.59 4.08 -5.66
CA VAL A 240 -25.52 4.39 -6.62
C VAL A 240 -24.29 4.94 -5.90
N ILE A 241 -24.45 5.90 -4.98
CA ILE A 241 -23.36 6.45 -4.17
C ILE A 241 -22.66 5.32 -3.39
N THR A 242 -23.44 4.46 -2.72
CA THR A 242 -22.87 3.37 -1.92
C THR A 242 -22.08 2.39 -2.78
N LEU A 243 -22.61 1.99 -3.94
CA LEU A 243 -21.91 1.08 -4.84
C LEU A 243 -20.62 1.68 -5.42
N LEU A 244 -20.67 2.94 -5.86
CA LEU A 244 -19.50 3.62 -6.42
C LEU A 244 -18.41 3.84 -5.38
N VAL A 245 -18.76 4.31 -4.18
CA VAL A 245 -17.81 4.52 -3.08
C VAL A 245 -17.20 3.18 -2.64
N SER A 246 -18.04 2.16 -2.44
CA SER A 246 -17.54 0.83 -2.03
C SER A 246 -16.65 0.21 -3.09
N GLY A 247 -17.02 0.33 -4.37
CA GLY A 247 -16.21 -0.14 -5.48
C GLY A 247 -14.85 0.56 -5.58
N LEU A 248 -14.84 1.89 -5.46
CA LEU A 248 -13.60 2.67 -5.46
C LEU A 248 -12.68 2.28 -4.31
N LEU A 249 -13.22 2.25 -3.09
CA LEU A 249 -12.46 1.89 -1.90
C LEU A 249 -11.94 0.44 -1.97
N LEU A 250 -12.73 -0.49 -2.53
CA LEU A 250 -12.30 -1.88 -2.73
C LEU A 250 -11.13 -1.99 -3.71
N VAL A 251 -11.22 -1.36 -4.89
CA VAL A 251 -10.12 -1.37 -5.87
C VAL A 251 -8.85 -0.79 -5.26
N VAL A 252 -8.98 0.33 -4.55
CA VAL A 252 -7.82 0.95 -3.89
C VAL A 252 -7.26 0.07 -2.78
N THR A 253 -8.11 -0.60 -1.98
CA THR A 253 -7.67 -1.54 -0.95
C THR A 253 -6.81 -2.65 -1.54
N VAL A 254 -7.29 -3.32 -2.58
CA VAL A 254 -6.55 -4.42 -3.22
C VAL A 254 -5.29 -3.91 -3.90
N SER A 255 -5.38 -2.80 -4.65
CA SER A 255 -4.23 -2.22 -5.34
C SER A 255 -3.14 -1.77 -4.37
N GLU A 256 -3.51 -1.26 -3.19
CA GLU A 256 -2.55 -0.81 -2.18
C GLU A 256 -1.83 -1.99 -1.51
N ILE A 257 -2.53 -3.09 -1.23
CA ILE A 257 -1.91 -4.32 -0.71
C ILE A 257 -0.88 -4.85 -1.71
N VAL A 258 -1.22 -4.93 -3.00
CA VAL A 258 -0.30 -5.38 -4.06
C VAL A 258 0.89 -4.43 -4.19
N GLU A 259 0.66 -3.11 -4.22
CA GLU A 259 1.74 -2.12 -4.32
C GLU A 259 2.66 -2.17 -3.09
N ALA A 260 2.10 -2.27 -1.88
CA ALA A 260 2.88 -2.33 -0.64
C ALA A 260 3.75 -3.59 -0.56
N THR A 261 3.20 -4.74 -0.97
CA THR A 261 3.96 -6.01 -1.07
C THR A 261 5.08 -5.89 -2.10
N SER A 262 4.79 -5.33 -3.28
CA SER A 262 5.81 -5.09 -4.32
C SER A 262 6.94 -4.18 -3.84
N ARG A 263 6.65 -3.17 -3.01
CA ARG A 263 7.66 -2.29 -2.40
C ARG A 263 8.62 -3.05 -1.49
N ALA A 264 8.09 -3.95 -0.66
CA ALA A 264 8.90 -4.78 0.23
C ALA A 264 9.79 -5.75 -0.58
N ILE A 265 9.24 -6.40 -1.61
CA ILE A 265 10.00 -7.30 -2.49
C ILE A 265 11.08 -6.54 -3.25
N CYS A 266 10.75 -5.38 -3.85
CA CYS A 266 11.75 -4.54 -4.52
C CYS A 266 12.86 -4.08 -3.57
N TYR A 267 12.54 -3.81 -2.30
CA TYR A 267 13.54 -3.46 -1.30
C TYR A 267 14.53 -4.60 -1.09
N ILE A 268 14.07 -5.83 -0.90
CA ILE A 268 14.93 -7.01 -0.74
C ILE A 268 15.73 -7.27 -2.01
N ASP A 269 15.07 -7.26 -3.18
CA ASP A 269 15.74 -7.42 -4.49
C ASP A 269 16.89 -6.41 -4.68
N ARG A 270 16.65 -5.13 -4.36
CA ARG A 270 17.67 -4.09 -4.49
C ARG A 270 18.79 -4.24 -3.48
N ARG A 271 18.52 -4.71 -2.27
CA ARG A 271 19.56 -5.04 -1.29
C ARG A 271 20.40 -6.24 -1.73
N CYS A 272 19.79 -7.27 -2.28
CA CYS A 272 20.55 -8.40 -2.86
C CYS A 272 21.45 -7.91 -4.00
N ALA A 273 20.91 -7.12 -4.93
CA ALA A 273 21.66 -6.64 -6.08
C ALA A 273 22.79 -5.64 -5.76
N ARG A 274 22.65 -4.85 -4.67
CA ARG A 274 23.61 -3.77 -4.31
C ARG A 274 24.53 -4.12 -3.16
N GLU A 275 24.04 -4.91 -2.21
CA GLU A 275 24.73 -5.19 -0.94
C GLU A 275 25.12 -6.65 -0.79
N GLY A 276 24.75 -7.50 -1.76
CA GLY A 276 25.07 -8.92 -1.73
C GLY A 276 24.44 -9.66 -0.54
N MET A 277 23.24 -9.26 -0.13
CA MET A 277 22.55 -9.84 1.02
C MET A 277 22.22 -11.34 0.84
N ASP A 278 22.24 -11.84 -0.40
CA ASP A 278 22.08 -13.24 -0.78
C ASP A 278 23.36 -14.06 -0.69
N ILE A 279 24.52 -13.41 -0.52
CA ILE A 279 25.81 -14.09 -0.48
C ILE A 279 26.10 -14.54 0.96
N ARG A 280 26.02 -15.87 1.19
CA ARG A 280 26.47 -16.47 2.44
C ARG A 280 27.96 -16.80 2.33
N VAL A 281 28.78 -16.12 3.13
CA VAL A 281 30.22 -16.48 3.24
C VAL A 281 30.33 -17.76 4.07
N PRO A 282 30.90 -18.86 3.51
CA PRO A 282 31.15 -20.07 4.30
C PRO A 282 32.09 -19.75 5.46
N GLY A 283 31.62 -19.84 6.68
CA GLY A 283 32.40 -19.59 7.89
C GLY A 283 31.81 -18.66 8.93
N ASP A 284 30.68 -17.97 8.63
CA ASP A 284 30.02 -17.05 9.55
C ASP A 284 28.86 -17.73 10.31
N SER A 285 29.11 -18.93 10.82
CA SER A 285 28.24 -19.58 11.81
C SER A 285 28.59 -19.05 13.21
N ARG A 286 28.05 -17.90 13.60
CA ARG A 286 28.00 -17.47 14.98
C ARG A 286 26.59 -17.62 15.52
#